data_61e9d4256e3d412ed85b25b87775c133
#
_entry.id   61e9d4256e3d412ed85b25b87775c133
#
_cell.length_a   1.000
_cell.length_b   1.000
_cell.length_c   1.000
_cell.angle_alpha   90.00
_cell.angle_beta   90.00
_cell.angle_gamma   90.00
#
_symmetry.space_group_name_H-M   'P 1'
#
loop_
_entity.id
_entity.type
_entity.pdbx_description
1 polymer ?
#
loop_
_entity_poly.entity_id
_entity_poly.type
_entity_poly.pdbx_seq_one_letter_code
_entity_poly.pdbx_strand_id
1 'polypeptide(L)'
;MELIEALRSDHRLIESVAASAIAWAQQRLLDEAPDVRQEYVGFFRDFVRGSHHRREEEILFPALVEHAEVPEDRGPLAVLRDDHERLDGLLDQLESADGDRAVLDAARELAHHVWEHVDKEDSVLLPEAEARLVRHGVRELDDPGADEEAQAARRKGELLLERFRPVDDPSVVRGEGCIACSAFAVTCRGIESEWWNAWEWQHHRSLEEG
;
A
#
# COMPACT_ATOMS: atom_id res chain seq x y z
N MET A 1 -5.18 16.36 -6.19
CA MET A 1 -5.64 15.59 -7.39
C MET A 1 -6.61 14.52 -6.93
N GLU A 2 -7.79 14.40 -7.56
CA GLU A 2 -8.88 13.54 -7.04
C GLU A 2 -8.46 12.07 -6.88
N LEU A 3 -7.81 11.47 -7.88
CA LEU A 3 -7.27 10.11 -7.80
C LEU A 3 -6.33 9.94 -6.59
N ILE A 4 -5.37 10.84 -6.39
CA ILE A 4 -4.40 10.73 -5.29
C ILE A 4 -5.09 10.80 -3.92
N GLU A 5 -6.09 11.66 -3.75
CA GLU A 5 -6.86 11.72 -2.51
C GLU A 5 -7.70 10.46 -2.28
N ALA A 6 -8.22 9.85 -3.36
CA ALA A 6 -8.93 8.59 -3.27
C ALA A 6 -7.99 7.43 -2.87
N LEU A 7 -6.80 7.33 -3.47
CA LEU A 7 -5.78 6.33 -3.09
C LEU A 7 -5.39 6.46 -1.61
N ARG A 8 -5.10 7.67 -1.15
CA ARG A 8 -4.83 7.92 0.30
C ARG A 8 -6.01 7.55 1.20
N SER A 9 -7.24 7.75 0.72
CA SER A 9 -8.42 7.30 1.47
C SER A 9 -8.50 5.79 1.56
N ASP A 10 -8.11 5.09 0.51
CA ASP A 10 -8.06 3.62 0.47
C ASP A 10 -6.97 3.09 1.40
N HIS A 11 -5.79 3.72 1.45
CA HIS A 11 -4.69 3.37 2.35
C HIS A 11 -5.15 3.27 3.81
N ARG A 12 -5.91 4.24 4.31
CA ARG A 12 -6.43 4.22 5.69
C ARG A 12 -7.29 2.99 6.00
N LEU A 13 -8.09 2.55 5.04
CA LEU A 13 -8.87 1.33 5.18
C LEU A 13 -7.99 0.09 5.11
N ILE A 14 -7.09 0.03 4.13
CA ILE A 14 -6.17 -1.08 3.89
C ILE A 14 -5.31 -1.35 5.12
N GLU A 15 -4.67 -0.32 5.66
CA GLU A 15 -3.85 -0.41 6.89
C GLU A 15 -4.67 -0.89 8.10
N SER A 16 -5.88 -0.35 8.24
CA SER A 16 -6.78 -0.74 9.34
C SER A 16 -7.20 -2.21 9.22
N VAL A 17 -7.53 -2.69 8.02
CA VAL A 17 -7.90 -4.09 7.80
C VAL A 17 -6.70 -5.02 8.01
N ALA A 18 -5.49 -4.61 7.62
CA ALA A 18 -4.26 -5.35 7.90
C ALA A 18 -4.02 -5.50 9.42
N ALA A 19 -4.15 -4.42 10.18
CA ALA A 19 -4.05 -4.46 11.65
C ALA A 19 -5.17 -5.32 12.29
N SER A 20 -6.36 -5.29 11.72
CA SER A 20 -7.50 -6.12 12.12
C SER A 20 -7.25 -7.61 11.87
N ALA A 21 -6.55 -7.97 10.80
CA ALA A 21 -6.17 -9.36 10.52
C ALA A 21 -5.26 -9.94 11.61
N ILE A 22 -4.35 -9.14 12.18
CA ILE A 22 -3.54 -9.55 13.34
C ILE A 22 -4.44 -9.78 14.56
N ALA A 23 -5.37 -8.86 14.84
CA ALA A 23 -6.31 -9.00 15.97
C ALA A 23 -7.15 -10.28 15.83
N TRP A 24 -7.68 -10.55 14.64
CA TRP A 24 -8.39 -11.79 14.35
C TRP A 24 -7.50 -13.03 14.59
N ALA A 25 -6.29 -13.04 14.04
CA ALA A 25 -5.37 -14.17 14.17
C ALA A 25 -4.99 -14.43 15.63
N GLN A 26 -4.84 -13.39 16.45
CA GLN A 26 -4.62 -13.52 17.90
C GLN A 26 -5.82 -14.10 18.62
N GLN A 27 -7.03 -13.66 18.28
CA GLN A 27 -8.28 -14.16 18.90
C GLN A 27 -8.60 -15.59 18.48
N ARG A 28 -8.20 -15.99 17.26
CA ARG A 28 -8.39 -17.34 16.74
C ARG A 28 -7.76 -18.43 17.61
N LEU A 29 -6.70 -18.11 18.36
CA LEU A 29 -6.15 -19.01 19.38
C LEU A 29 -7.19 -19.43 20.44
N LEU A 30 -8.36 -18.79 20.48
CA LEU A 30 -9.42 -18.98 21.46
C LEU A 30 -10.73 -19.46 20.84
N ASP A 31 -10.92 -19.37 19.49
CA ASP A 31 -12.18 -19.66 18.82
C ASP A 31 -12.00 -20.18 17.38
N GLU A 32 -12.78 -21.20 16.99
CA GLU A 32 -12.77 -21.77 15.63
C GLU A 32 -13.72 -21.00 14.69
N ALA A 33 -13.21 -20.02 13.91
CA ALA A 33 -13.97 -19.40 12.82
C ALA A 33 -13.19 -19.51 11.49
N PRO A 34 -13.31 -20.62 10.73
CA PRO A 34 -12.52 -20.87 9.53
C PRO A 34 -12.80 -19.89 8.37
N ASP A 35 -13.99 -19.34 8.28
CA ASP A 35 -14.43 -18.53 7.12
C ASP A 35 -13.81 -17.12 7.10
N VAL A 36 -13.39 -16.60 8.25
CA VAL A 36 -12.84 -15.23 8.37
C VAL A 36 -11.54 -15.06 7.61
N ARG A 37 -10.70 -16.07 7.54
CA ARG A 37 -9.48 -16.03 6.74
C ARG A 37 -9.77 -15.69 5.28
N GLN A 38 -10.76 -16.35 4.70
CA GLN A 38 -11.17 -16.13 3.32
C GLN A 38 -11.77 -14.73 3.12
N GLU A 39 -12.42 -14.17 4.13
CA GLU A 39 -12.92 -12.81 4.08
C GLU A 39 -11.77 -11.79 4.01
N TYR A 40 -10.67 -11.99 4.79
CA TYR A 40 -9.47 -11.14 4.70
C TYR A 40 -8.77 -11.30 3.35
N VAL A 41 -8.50 -12.53 2.93
CA VAL A 41 -7.88 -12.81 1.62
C VAL A 41 -8.71 -12.20 0.49
N GLY A 42 -10.03 -12.36 0.54
CA GLY A 42 -10.95 -11.78 -0.42
C GLY A 42 -10.92 -10.25 -0.44
N PHE A 43 -10.87 -9.60 0.74
CA PHE A 43 -10.72 -8.14 0.78
C PHE A 43 -9.44 -7.66 0.08
N PHE A 44 -8.30 -8.28 0.38
CA PHE A 44 -7.04 -7.87 -0.25
C PHE A 44 -7.01 -8.16 -1.74
N ARG A 45 -7.53 -9.31 -2.19
CA ARG A 45 -7.61 -9.63 -3.62
C ARG A 45 -8.57 -8.73 -4.38
N ASP A 46 -9.78 -8.53 -3.86
CA ASP A 46 -10.85 -7.81 -4.57
C ASP A 46 -10.66 -6.29 -4.47
N PHE A 47 -10.40 -5.76 -3.27
CA PHE A 47 -10.28 -4.32 -3.05
C PHE A 47 -8.87 -3.81 -3.31
N VAL A 48 -7.85 -4.41 -2.68
CA VAL A 48 -6.49 -3.88 -2.79
C VAL A 48 -5.95 -4.17 -4.19
N ARG A 49 -5.87 -5.43 -4.58
CA ARG A 49 -5.33 -5.82 -5.89
C ARG A 49 -6.26 -5.45 -7.05
N GLY A 50 -7.55 -5.77 -6.93
CA GLY A 50 -8.54 -5.64 -8.02
C GLY A 50 -9.01 -4.21 -8.27
N SER A 51 -8.86 -3.29 -7.32
CA SER A 51 -9.29 -1.89 -7.48
C SER A 51 -8.16 -0.90 -7.20
N HIS A 52 -7.57 -0.92 -6.02
CA HIS A 52 -6.58 0.06 -5.58
C HIS A 52 -5.30 -0.01 -6.43
N HIS A 53 -4.55 -1.12 -6.40
CA HIS A 53 -3.33 -1.29 -7.21
C HIS A 53 -3.60 -1.19 -8.71
N ARG A 54 -4.77 -1.66 -9.19
CA ARG A 54 -5.15 -1.50 -10.59
C ARG A 54 -5.22 -0.04 -10.99
N ARG A 55 -5.76 0.84 -10.16
CA ARG A 55 -5.81 2.28 -10.44
C ARG A 55 -4.42 2.92 -10.44
N GLU A 56 -3.51 2.43 -9.63
CA GLU A 56 -2.12 2.85 -9.66
C GLU A 56 -1.44 2.38 -10.93
N GLU A 57 -1.50 1.09 -11.23
CA GLU A 57 -0.79 0.48 -12.35
C GLU A 57 -1.37 0.86 -13.73
N GLU A 58 -2.67 1.11 -13.83
CA GLU A 58 -3.33 1.44 -15.10
C GLU A 58 -3.55 2.93 -15.32
N ILE A 59 -3.53 3.77 -14.28
CA ILE A 59 -3.80 5.20 -14.40
C ILE A 59 -2.63 6.05 -13.90
N LEU A 60 -2.22 5.89 -12.63
CA LEU A 60 -1.21 6.76 -12.02
C LEU A 60 0.18 6.51 -12.61
N PHE A 61 0.63 5.25 -12.65
CA PHE A 61 1.98 4.91 -13.13
C PHE A 61 2.17 5.26 -14.61
N PRO A 62 1.24 4.94 -15.53
CA PRO A 62 1.35 5.40 -16.91
C PRO A 62 1.39 6.91 -17.05
N ALA A 63 0.59 7.65 -16.28
CA ALA A 63 0.62 9.10 -16.31
C ALA A 63 1.97 9.68 -15.84
N LEU A 64 2.59 9.06 -14.84
CA LEU A 64 3.93 9.45 -14.37
C LEU A 64 5.02 9.17 -15.42
N VAL A 65 4.92 8.06 -16.12
CA VAL A 65 5.85 7.73 -17.23
C VAL A 65 5.66 8.69 -18.41
N GLU A 66 4.42 8.92 -18.82
CA GLU A 66 4.13 9.71 -20.02
C GLU A 66 4.34 11.21 -19.81
N HIS A 67 3.98 11.73 -18.63
CA HIS A 67 3.91 13.17 -18.42
C HIS A 67 4.92 13.71 -17.41
N ALA A 68 5.50 12.85 -16.56
CA ALA A 68 6.35 13.30 -15.45
C ALA A 68 7.77 12.71 -15.49
N GLU A 69 8.14 12.09 -16.61
CA GLU A 69 9.50 11.56 -16.87
C GLU A 69 9.98 10.55 -15.80
N VAL A 70 9.05 9.83 -15.15
CA VAL A 70 9.39 8.78 -14.18
C VAL A 70 9.70 7.50 -14.95
N PRO A 71 10.85 6.83 -14.70
CA PRO A 71 11.17 5.58 -15.36
C PRO A 71 10.16 4.47 -15.05
N GLU A 72 9.77 3.71 -16.09
CA GLU A 72 8.80 2.62 -15.93
C GLU A 72 9.42 1.36 -15.31
N ASP A 73 10.64 1.01 -15.71
CA ASP A 73 11.30 -0.27 -15.47
C ASP A 73 12.31 -0.25 -14.31
N ARG A 74 12.41 0.86 -13.61
CA ARG A 74 13.35 1.06 -12.49
C ARG A 74 12.87 2.17 -11.56
N GLY A 75 13.54 2.31 -10.42
CA GLY A 75 13.20 3.32 -9.42
C GLY A 75 11.85 3.02 -8.74
N PRO A 76 11.08 4.03 -8.33
CA PRO A 76 9.91 3.85 -7.48
C PRO A 76 8.82 2.96 -8.09
N LEU A 77 8.54 3.10 -9.39
CA LEU A 77 7.46 2.32 -10.01
C LEU A 77 7.79 0.83 -10.08
N ALA A 78 9.06 0.47 -10.35
CA ALA A 78 9.49 -0.92 -10.33
C ALA A 78 9.39 -1.52 -8.91
N VAL A 79 9.86 -0.77 -7.89
CA VAL A 79 9.79 -1.20 -6.48
C VAL A 79 8.34 -1.43 -6.05
N LEU A 80 7.42 -0.54 -6.41
CA LEU A 80 6.02 -0.71 -6.03
C LEU A 80 5.34 -1.88 -6.75
N ARG A 81 5.66 -2.12 -8.03
CA ARG A 81 5.19 -3.32 -8.72
C ARG A 81 5.69 -4.60 -8.06
N ASP A 82 6.96 -4.64 -7.66
CA ASP A 82 7.52 -5.77 -6.90
C ASP A 82 6.79 -5.96 -5.55
N ASP A 83 6.44 -4.86 -4.86
CA ASP A 83 5.65 -4.90 -3.63
C ASP A 83 4.23 -5.45 -3.88
N HIS A 84 3.59 -5.06 -4.99
CA HIS A 84 2.27 -5.59 -5.39
C HIS A 84 2.32 -7.11 -5.66
N GLU A 85 3.34 -7.58 -6.37
CA GLU A 85 3.55 -9.02 -6.62
C GLU A 85 3.84 -9.78 -5.32
N ARG A 86 4.62 -9.18 -4.42
CA ARG A 86 4.90 -9.77 -3.11
C ARG A 86 3.66 -9.92 -2.26
N LEU A 87 2.72 -8.97 -2.32
CA LEU A 87 1.44 -9.06 -1.63
C LEU A 87 0.68 -10.33 -2.02
N ASP A 88 0.64 -10.67 -3.31
CA ASP A 88 -0.01 -11.90 -3.79
C ASP A 88 0.58 -13.15 -3.11
N GLY A 89 1.92 -13.22 -3.01
CA GLY A 89 2.60 -14.30 -2.31
C GLY A 89 2.28 -14.39 -0.82
N LEU A 90 2.14 -13.24 -0.15
CA LEU A 90 1.77 -13.18 1.26
C LEU A 90 0.30 -13.58 1.50
N LEU A 91 -0.58 -13.28 0.56
CA LEU A 91 -1.97 -13.74 0.61
C LEU A 91 -2.07 -15.26 0.45
N ASP A 92 -1.28 -15.84 -0.46
CA ASP A 92 -1.20 -17.31 -0.61
C ASP A 92 -0.64 -17.97 0.64
N GLN A 93 0.34 -17.36 1.30
CA GLN A 93 0.87 -17.84 2.59
C GLN A 93 -0.20 -17.77 3.68
N LEU A 94 -0.93 -16.67 3.81
CA LEU A 94 -2.02 -16.54 4.78
C LEU A 94 -3.12 -17.59 4.50
N GLU A 95 -3.49 -17.79 3.24
CA GLU A 95 -4.53 -18.74 2.84
C GLU A 95 -4.15 -20.19 3.17
N SER A 96 -2.89 -20.57 2.90
CA SER A 96 -2.38 -21.92 3.10
C SER A 96 -1.81 -22.20 4.49
N ALA A 97 -1.70 -21.19 5.37
CA ALA A 97 -1.13 -21.33 6.70
C ALA A 97 -1.88 -22.39 7.53
N ASP A 98 -1.14 -23.35 8.09
CA ASP A 98 -1.69 -24.41 8.93
C ASP A 98 -1.30 -24.21 10.40
N GLY A 99 -2.32 -24.25 11.26
CA GLY A 99 -2.17 -24.00 12.68
C GLY A 99 -2.13 -22.49 13.06
N ASP A 100 -2.52 -22.22 14.31
CA ASP A 100 -2.73 -20.86 14.80
C ASP A 100 -1.48 -19.98 14.72
N ARG A 101 -0.33 -20.56 15.05
CA ARG A 101 0.93 -19.82 15.02
C ARG A 101 1.30 -19.38 13.61
N ALA A 102 1.17 -20.28 12.63
CA ALA A 102 1.47 -19.96 11.23
C ALA A 102 0.51 -18.87 10.68
N VAL A 103 -0.78 -18.95 11.05
CA VAL A 103 -1.76 -17.92 10.66
C VAL A 103 -1.41 -16.57 11.27
N LEU A 104 -1.04 -16.52 12.53
CA LEU A 104 -0.64 -15.25 13.18
C LEU A 104 0.64 -14.68 12.55
N ASP A 105 1.62 -15.52 12.29
CA ASP A 105 2.88 -15.07 11.68
C ASP A 105 2.63 -14.56 10.24
N ALA A 106 1.81 -15.26 9.44
CA ALA A 106 1.42 -14.81 8.10
C ALA A 106 0.61 -13.50 8.13
N ALA A 107 -0.33 -13.35 9.06
CA ALA A 107 -1.08 -12.10 9.22
C ALA A 107 -0.18 -10.91 9.59
N ARG A 108 0.85 -11.15 10.40
CA ARG A 108 1.84 -10.12 10.75
C ARG A 108 2.71 -9.75 9.56
N GLU A 109 3.22 -10.72 8.82
CA GLU A 109 4.03 -10.44 7.62
C GLU A 109 3.24 -9.66 6.58
N LEU A 110 1.97 -10.04 6.34
CA LEU A 110 1.07 -9.30 5.47
C LEU A 110 0.89 -7.86 5.94
N ALA A 111 0.58 -7.64 7.21
CA ALA A 111 0.37 -6.31 7.75
C ALA A 111 1.63 -5.44 7.68
N HIS A 112 2.80 -5.98 8.02
CA HIS A 112 4.06 -5.25 7.90
C HIS A 112 4.34 -4.85 6.46
N HIS A 113 4.17 -5.76 5.51
CA HIS A 113 4.36 -5.46 4.09
C HIS A 113 3.42 -4.34 3.62
N VAL A 114 2.13 -4.42 3.98
CA VAL A 114 1.14 -3.38 3.66
C VAL A 114 1.57 -2.02 4.21
N TRP A 115 2.01 -1.95 5.47
CA TRP A 115 2.42 -0.69 6.08
C TRP A 115 3.68 -0.10 5.44
N GLU A 116 4.69 -0.92 5.15
CA GLU A 116 5.91 -0.48 4.45
C GLU A 116 5.58 0.04 3.05
N HIS A 117 4.72 -0.66 2.33
CA HIS A 117 4.26 -0.27 1.01
C HIS A 117 3.51 1.07 1.03
N VAL A 118 2.46 1.17 1.84
CA VAL A 118 1.67 2.41 1.99
C VAL A 118 2.55 3.59 2.44
N ASP A 119 3.55 3.33 3.30
CA ASP A 119 4.47 4.37 3.74
C ASP A 119 5.32 4.93 2.59
N LYS A 120 5.80 4.07 1.72
CA LYS A 120 6.52 4.49 0.52
C LYS A 120 5.64 5.39 -0.36
N GLU A 121 4.38 5.03 -0.54
CA GLU A 121 3.47 5.78 -1.38
C GLU A 121 3.04 7.10 -0.75
N ASP A 122 2.52 7.08 0.45
CA ASP A 122 2.03 8.29 1.12
C ASP A 122 3.12 9.29 1.43
N SER A 123 4.33 8.81 1.74
CA SER A 123 5.44 9.67 2.13
C SER A 123 6.26 10.19 0.96
N VAL A 124 6.34 9.45 -0.14
CA VAL A 124 7.23 9.78 -1.27
C VAL A 124 6.49 9.79 -2.59
N LEU A 125 5.91 8.66 -3.03
CA LEU A 125 5.36 8.57 -4.39
C LEU A 125 4.23 9.56 -4.64
N LEU A 126 3.18 9.55 -3.81
CA LEU A 126 1.99 10.36 -4.06
C LEU A 126 2.24 11.87 -3.99
N PRO A 127 3.03 12.40 -3.01
CA PRO A 127 3.40 13.80 -3.01
C PRO A 127 4.24 14.20 -4.23
N GLU A 128 5.21 13.38 -4.61
CA GLU A 128 6.07 13.63 -5.76
C GLU A 128 5.29 13.52 -7.07
N ALA A 129 4.40 12.53 -7.20
CA ALA A 129 3.53 12.34 -8.35
C ALA A 129 2.64 13.57 -8.59
N GLU A 130 1.98 14.05 -7.55
CA GLU A 130 1.13 15.24 -7.65
C GLU A 130 1.93 16.46 -8.07
N ALA A 131 3.08 16.70 -7.43
CA ALA A 131 3.94 17.84 -7.72
C ALA A 131 4.46 17.82 -9.17
N ARG A 132 4.90 16.65 -9.67
CA ARG A 132 5.40 16.49 -11.03
C ARG A 132 4.31 16.62 -12.07
N LEU A 133 3.21 15.90 -11.93
CA LEU A 133 2.08 15.97 -12.86
C LEU A 133 1.58 17.41 -13.01
N VAL A 134 1.42 18.14 -11.89
CA VAL A 134 1.02 19.56 -11.92
C VAL A 134 2.06 20.43 -12.63
N ARG A 135 3.36 20.22 -12.37
CA ARG A 135 4.46 20.93 -13.05
C ARG A 135 4.42 20.74 -14.57
N HIS A 136 4.10 19.54 -15.03
CA HIS A 136 3.96 19.22 -16.45
C HIS A 136 2.58 19.51 -17.03
N GLY A 137 1.72 20.20 -16.28
CA GLY A 137 0.42 20.69 -16.76
C GLY A 137 -0.74 19.70 -16.62
N VAL A 138 -0.51 18.53 -16.05
CA VAL A 138 -1.56 17.53 -15.76
C VAL A 138 -2.17 17.83 -14.39
N ARG A 139 -3.43 18.24 -14.40
CA ARG A 139 -4.14 18.63 -13.16
C ARG A 139 -5.16 17.60 -12.69
N GLU A 140 -5.60 16.75 -13.59
CA GLU A 140 -6.59 15.71 -13.34
C GLU A 140 -6.18 14.47 -14.13
N LEU A 141 -6.49 13.30 -13.59
CA LEU A 141 -6.37 12.01 -14.24
C LEU A 141 -7.78 11.44 -14.41
N ASP A 142 -8.01 10.79 -15.54
CA ASP A 142 -9.30 10.17 -15.84
C ASP A 142 -9.44 8.87 -15.04
N ASP A 143 -10.01 8.99 -13.86
CA ASP A 143 -10.25 7.89 -12.93
C ASP A 143 -11.75 7.56 -12.93
N PRO A 144 -12.16 6.36 -13.40
CA PRO A 144 -13.56 5.95 -13.37
C PRO A 144 -14.11 5.76 -11.95
N GLY A 145 -13.24 5.83 -10.93
CA GLY A 145 -13.59 5.58 -9.54
C GLY A 145 -13.80 4.09 -9.24
N ALA A 146 -14.31 3.83 -8.05
CA ALA A 146 -14.62 2.47 -7.61
C ALA A 146 -15.93 1.97 -8.25
N ASP A 147 -15.87 0.87 -8.98
CA ASP A 147 -17.03 0.15 -9.51
C ASP A 147 -17.84 -0.55 -8.40
N GLU A 148 -18.94 -1.22 -8.75
CA GLU A 148 -19.79 -1.91 -7.77
C GLU A 148 -19.07 -3.04 -7.03
N GLU A 149 -18.13 -3.74 -7.70
CA GLU A 149 -17.32 -4.80 -7.09
C GLU A 149 -16.35 -4.23 -6.06
N ALA A 150 -15.64 -3.17 -6.42
CA ALA A 150 -14.74 -2.46 -5.51
C ALA A 150 -15.48 -1.90 -4.29
N GLN A 151 -16.68 -1.32 -4.51
CA GLN A 151 -17.52 -0.83 -3.41
C GLN A 151 -18.02 -1.97 -2.50
N ALA A 152 -18.35 -3.13 -3.08
CA ALA A 152 -18.74 -4.31 -2.30
C ALA A 152 -17.55 -4.87 -1.50
N ALA A 153 -16.36 -4.92 -2.08
CA ALA A 153 -15.14 -5.35 -1.41
C ALA A 153 -14.74 -4.35 -0.30
N ARG A 154 -14.87 -3.05 -0.52
CA ARG A 154 -14.69 -2.02 0.51
C ARG A 154 -15.61 -2.26 1.72
N ARG A 155 -16.91 -2.48 1.48
CA ARG A 155 -17.86 -2.79 2.56
C ARG A 155 -17.50 -4.06 3.34
N LYS A 156 -16.94 -5.09 2.68
CA LYS A 156 -16.43 -6.28 3.39
C LYS A 156 -15.29 -5.90 4.36
N GLY A 157 -14.36 -5.04 3.92
CA GLY A 157 -13.29 -4.54 4.81
C GLY A 157 -13.86 -3.79 6.03
N GLU A 158 -14.84 -2.91 5.82
CA GLU A 158 -15.50 -2.17 6.91
C GLU A 158 -16.18 -3.12 7.90
N LEU A 159 -16.86 -4.17 7.43
CA LEU A 159 -17.46 -5.21 8.29
C LEU A 159 -16.42 -6.02 9.08
N LEU A 160 -15.24 -6.28 8.50
CA LEU A 160 -14.14 -6.92 9.22
C LEU A 160 -13.67 -6.05 10.39
N LEU A 161 -13.57 -4.73 10.20
CA LEU A 161 -13.19 -3.78 11.26
C LEU A 161 -14.24 -3.72 12.40
N GLU A 162 -15.52 -3.86 12.10
CA GLU A 162 -16.57 -3.93 13.11
C GLU A 162 -16.45 -5.21 13.97
N ARG A 163 -16.06 -6.33 13.35
CA ARG A 163 -15.91 -7.64 14.02
C ARG A 163 -14.60 -7.77 14.80
N PHE A 164 -13.52 -7.28 14.22
CA PHE A 164 -12.17 -7.39 14.77
C PHE A 164 -11.53 -6.00 14.80
N ARG A 165 -11.49 -5.40 15.98
CA ARG A 165 -10.85 -4.09 16.13
C ARG A 165 -9.36 -4.20 15.80
N PRO A 166 -8.82 -3.28 15.00
CA PRO A 166 -7.38 -3.22 14.73
C PRO A 166 -6.58 -3.26 16.02
N VAL A 167 -5.43 -3.92 15.99
CA VAL A 167 -4.50 -3.87 17.12
C VAL A 167 -3.95 -2.45 17.26
N ASP A 168 -3.88 -1.97 18.49
CA ASP A 168 -3.33 -0.66 18.86
C ASP A 168 -2.09 -0.89 19.76
N ASP A 169 -1.17 -1.75 19.29
CA ASP A 169 0.06 -2.06 20.00
C ASP A 169 1.23 -1.40 19.23
N PRO A 170 1.95 -0.47 19.86
CA PRO A 170 3.09 0.21 19.22
C PRO A 170 4.18 -0.74 18.71
N SER A 171 4.26 -1.96 19.22
CA SER A 171 5.21 -2.99 18.74
C SER A 171 4.69 -3.75 17.52
N VAL A 172 3.43 -3.59 17.17
CA VAL A 172 2.72 -4.33 16.11
C VAL A 172 2.14 -3.36 15.07
N VAL A 173 1.76 -2.17 15.50
CA VAL A 173 1.30 -1.08 14.64
C VAL A 173 2.52 -0.31 14.14
N ARG A 174 2.46 0.09 12.89
CA ARG A 174 3.39 1.04 12.30
C ARG A 174 3.66 2.19 13.27
N GLY A 175 4.91 2.38 13.65
CA GLY A 175 5.32 3.62 14.29
C GLY A 175 5.02 4.78 13.34
N GLU A 176 4.45 5.87 13.83
CA GLU A 176 4.17 7.07 13.05
C GLU A 176 5.44 7.54 12.33
N GLY A 177 5.57 7.17 11.05
CA GLY A 177 6.70 7.46 10.21
C GLY A 177 7.98 6.70 10.59
N CYS A 178 8.99 6.78 9.73
CA CYS A 178 10.32 6.31 10.04
C CYS A 178 10.82 7.02 11.31
N ILE A 179 11.06 6.26 12.39
CA ILE A 179 11.59 6.79 13.67
C ILE A 179 12.90 7.56 13.47
N ALA A 180 13.62 7.30 12.38
CA ALA A 180 14.81 8.06 11.97
C ALA A 180 14.48 9.44 11.39
N CYS A 181 13.21 9.73 11.06
CA CYS A 181 12.82 10.97 10.41
C CYS A 181 11.85 11.80 11.25
N SER A 182 12.34 12.43 12.30
CA SER A 182 11.72 13.67 12.82
C SER A 182 11.81 14.85 11.82
N ALA A 183 12.44 14.62 10.66
CA ALA A 183 12.63 15.58 9.57
C ALA A 183 11.85 15.22 8.32
N PHE A 184 10.64 14.77 8.47
CA PHE A 184 9.76 14.31 7.40
C PHE A 184 9.47 15.36 6.30
N ALA A 185 9.90 16.57 6.48
CA ALA A 185 9.59 17.67 5.55
C ALA A 185 10.73 18.05 4.60
N VAL A 186 11.96 17.59 4.77
CA VAL A 186 13.08 18.24 4.07
C VAL A 186 14.02 17.31 3.32
N THR A 187 14.33 16.12 3.79
CA THR A 187 15.19 15.17 3.04
C THR A 187 15.22 13.81 3.71
N CYS A 188 14.34 12.90 3.36
CA CYS A 188 14.49 11.51 3.75
C CYS A 188 15.47 10.78 2.83
N ARG A 189 16.76 10.93 3.07
CA ARG A 189 17.80 10.18 2.35
C ARG A 189 17.71 8.66 2.58
N GLY A 190 16.96 8.20 3.57
CA GLY A 190 16.79 6.79 3.87
C GLY A 190 15.83 6.12 2.89
N ILE A 191 14.60 6.61 2.79
CA ILE A 191 13.58 6.04 1.88
C ILE A 191 13.97 6.28 0.43
N GLU A 192 14.44 7.48 0.08
CA GLU A 192 14.99 7.78 -1.23
C GLU A 192 16.15 6.84 -1.62
N SER A 193 16.99 6.42 -0.69
CA SER A 193 18.10 5.51 -0.96
C SER A 193 17.66 4.04 -1.06
N GLU A 194 16.52 3.67 -0.51
CA GLU A 194 15.93 2.34 -0.67
C GLU A 194 15.21 2.17 -2.00
N TRP A 195 14.62 3.24 -2.52
CA TRP A 195 13.84 3.22 -3.77
C TRP A 195 14.66 3.52 -5.02
N TRP A 196 15.63 4.42 -4.84
CA TRP A 196 16.53 4.85 -5.89
C TRP A 196 17.92 4.57 -5.38
N ASN A 197 18.69 3.77 -6.10
CA ASN A 197 20.10 3.73 -5.79
C ASN A 197 20.70 5.15 -6.01
N ALA A 198 21.82 5.44 -5.38
CA ALA A 198 22.42 6.77 -5.40
C ALA A 198 22.69 7.29 -6.81
N TRP A 199 22.92 6.40 -7.78
CA TRP A 199 23.15 6.74 -9.18
C TRP A 199 21.84 7.15 -9.88
N GLU A 200 20.77 6.40 -9.72
CA GLU A 200 19.44 6.71 -10.28
C GLU A 200 18.91 8.04 -9.76
N TRP A 201 19.07 8.28 -8.46
CA TRP A 201 18.70 9.53 -7.83
C TRP A 201 19.51 10.73 -8.36
N GLN A 202 20.85 10.59 -8.49
CA GLN A 202 21.72 11.63 -9.04
C GLN A 202 21.41 11.88 -10.52
N HIS A 203 21.17 10.83 -11.30
CA HIS A 203 20.84 10.96 -12.70
C HIS A 203 19.49 11.67 -12.90
N HIS A 204 18.50 11.35 -12.08
CA HIS A 204 17.20 12.01 -12.14
C HIS A 204 17.27 13.50 -11.77
N ARG A 205 18.01 13.84 -10.73
CA ARG A 205 18.27 15.25 -10.38
C ARG A 205 19.00 16.02 -11.49
N SER A 206 19.93 15.41 -12.16
CA SER A 206 20.65 16.07 -13.25
C SER A 206 19.78 16.36 -14.47
N LEU A 207 18.70 15.63 -14.67
CA LEU A 207 17.69 15.88 -15.70
C LEU A 207 16.74 17.03 -15.35
N GLU A 208 16.54 17.31 -14.05
CA GLU A 208 15.70 18.42 -13.58
C GLU A 208 16.42 19.79 -13.61
N GLU A 209 17.74 19.80 -13.53
CA GLU A 209 18.57 21.01 -13.52
C GLU A 209 19.01 21.48 -14.93
N GLY A 210 18.67 20.76 -15.97
CA GLY A 210 18.99 21.04 -17.39
C GLY A 210 17.81 21.50 -18.19
#